data_eb63be1a9cf7c15073afcba80c4780a2
#
_entry.id   eb63be1a9cf7c15073afcba80c4780a2
#
_cell.length_a   1.000
_cell.length_b   1.000
_cell.length_c   1.000
_cell.angle_alpha   90.00
_cell.angle_beta   90.00
_cell.angle_gamma   90.00
#
_symmetry.space_group_name_H-M   'P 1'
#
loop_
_entity.id
_entity.type
_entity.pdbx_description
1 polymer ?
#
loop_
_entity_poly.entity_id
_entity_poly.type
_entity_poly.pdbx_seq_one_letter_code
_entity_poly.pdbx_strand_id
1 'polypeptide(L)'
;MSVIPSLETPLGPFMLKNPFLLSSGPPTASSEQIGRAFRSGWAGAVIKTIRPDGMVIEDLSPRFAALKDRNGAMYGFENIELLSKRSVSYWTTEIAEIKRNFPEHLLVGSIMAAPDPDEWRDLAGEVASAGADALEMNVSCPHGMPEQGAGAAIGQNPQMVRDLARAVCGSVDIPVIVKLTPNVTDIVPVAKAAQAGGADMISAINTIQCLSGIDIDSFEPLPTVAGYSTYGGYSGPATKPVGLRIVSQIASSVDLPVIWIGGVAGFEDAVEYILAGASAVQVCTAVMWHGAGIVREMESGLREYLARKEMSSPGSLRGLALGKLKAHQELDRTRRVQPSLVSPSACTSCGRCVVACRDGGYHALSLQKGGLVIDASRCDGCSLCAHVCPEGAITMEQKAL
;
A
#
# COMPACT_ATOMS: atom_id res chain seq x y z
N MET A 1 -11.43 2.56 34.90
CA MET A 1 -10.31 3.32 34.30
C MET A 1 -10.20 2.84 32.88
N SER A 2 -10.43 3.70 31.89
CA SER A 2 -10.19 3.34 30.49
C SER A 2 -8.69 3.10 30.29
N VAL A 3 -8.33 1.91 29.84
CA VAL A 3 -6.94 1.58 29.50
C VAL A 3 -6.53 2.46 28.31
N ILE A 4 -5.44 3.22 28.45
CA ILE A 4 -4.87 3.94 27.31
C ILE A 4 -4.23 2.88 26.39
N PRO A 5 -4.68 2.76 25.12
CA PRO A 5 -4.13 1.75 24.21
C PRO A 5 -2.63 1.98 23.95
N SER A 6 -1.84 0.90 23.95
CA SER A 6 -0.48 0.92 23.44
C SER A 6 -0.51 0.92 21.91
N LEU A 7 0.40 1.64 21.26
CA LEU A 7 0.64 1.53 19.83
C LEU A 7 1.76 0.53 19.49
N GLU A 8 2.39 -0.05 20.50
CA GLU A 8 3.41 -1.07 20.29
C GLU A 8 2.92 -2.19 19.37
N THR A 9 3.75 -2.52 18.40
CA THR A 9 3.38 -3.40 17.30
C THR A 9 4.48 -4.43 17.07
N PRO A 10 4.19 -5.72 17.28
CA PRO A 10 5.14 -6.79 16.97
C PRO A 10 5.29 -6.96 15.46
N LEU A 11 6.53 -7.01 14.98
CA LEU A 11 6.88 -7.24 13.58
C LEU A 11 8.07 -8.20 13.48
N GLY A 12 7.81 -9.48 13.25
CA GLY A 12 8.85 -10.52 13.30
C GLY A 12 9.57 -10.50 14.65
N PRO A 13 10.90 -10.37 14.67
CA PRO A 13 11.68 -10.29 15.92
C PRO A 13 11.64 -8.88 16.57
N PHE A 14 11.02 -7.89 15.94
CA PHE A 14 11.03 -6.50 16.37
C PHE A 14 9.78 -6.13 17.16
N MET A 15 9.94 -5.22 18.13
CA MET A 15 8.82 -4.52 18.77
C MET A 15 8.88 -3.04 18.36
N LEU A 16 7.98 -2.64 17.48
CA LEU A 16 7.88 -1.27 17.00
C LEU A 16 7.10 -0.41 18.00
N LYS A 17 7.48 0.86 18.19
CA LYS A 17 6.73 1.82 19.03
C LYS A 17 5.33 2.17 18.50
N ASN A 18 5.11 1.99 17.18
CA ASN A 18 3.83 2.13 16.48
C ASN A 18 3.90 1.37 15.14
N PRO A 19 2.78 1.12 14.42
CA PRO A 19 2.79 0.34 13.18
C PRO A 19 3.27 1.10 11.93
N PHE A 20 3.78 2.33 12.04
CA PHE A 20 4.05 3.22 10.92
C PHE A 20 5.54 3.27 10.56
N LEU A 21 5.87 2.86 9.34
CA LEU A 21 7.21 2.88 8.77
C LEU A 21 7.27 3.78 7.53
N LEU A 22 8.42 4.41 7.26
CA LEU A 22 8.68 5.00 5.95
C LEU A 22 9.04 3.90 4.94
N SER A 23 8.43 3.97 3.77
CA SER A 23 8.77 3.07 2.65
C SER A 23 10.03 3.54 1.93
N SER A 24 10.73 2.59 1.30
CA SER A 24 11.79 2.87 0.34
C SER A 24 11.29 3.78 -0.78
N GLY A 25 11.93 4.94 -0.94
CA GLY A 25 11.55 5.94 -1.94
C GLY A 25 12.20 7.31 -1.69
N PRO A 26 11.72 8.40 -2.31
CA PRO A 26 12.26 9.73 -2.12
C PRO A 26 12.36 10.18 -0.66
N PRO A 27 11.39 9.87 0.26
CA PRO A 27 11.48 10.30 1.65
C PRO A 27 12.62 9.65 2.45
N THR A 28 13.25 8.59 1.93
CA THR A 28 14.32 7.85 2.59
C THR A 28 15.63 7.84 1.77
N ALA A 29 15.84 8.87 0.95
CA ALA A 29 16.99 8.97 0.06
C ALA A 29 18.28 9.52 0.73
N SER A 30 18.23 9.88 2.02
CA SER A 30 19.38 10.32 2.81
C SER A 30 19.16 10.11 4.32
N SER A 31 20.25 10.04 5.10
CA SER A 31 20.22 9.97 6.56
C SER A 31 19.52 11.17 7.19
N GLU A 32 19.69 12.36 6.63
CA GLU A 32 19.02 13.57 7.10
C GLU A 32 17.50 13.44 7.04
N GLN A 33 16.96 12.94 5.90
CA GLN A 33 15.52 12.74 5.72
C GLN A 33 14.99 11.69 6.70
N ILE A 34 15.69 10.56 6.82
CA ILE A 34 15.34 9.47 7.75
C ILE A 34 15.39 9.97 9.20
N GLY A 35 16.45 10.66 9.61
CA GLY A 35 16.58 11.22 10.97
C GLY A 35 15.49 12.25 11.28
N ARG A 36 15.07 13.08 10.32
CA ARG A 36 13.94 14.00 10.49
C ARG A 36 12.62 13.24 10.71
N ALA A 37 12.41 12.17 9.99
CA ALA A 37 11.24 11.34 10.15
C ALA A 37 11.21 10.63 11.51
N PHE A 38 12.32 10.06 11.96
CA PHE A 38 12.43 9.42 13.29
C PHE A 38 12.11 10.40 14.42
N ARG A 39 12.62 11.64 14.32
CA ARG A 39 12.25 12.72 15.25
C ARG A 39 10.79 13.12 15.18
N SER A 40 10.11 12.88 14.07
CA SER A 40 8.68 13.16 13.92
C SER A 40 7.77 12.11 14.56
N GLY A 41 8.27 10.86 14.77
CA GLY A 41 7.48 9.78 15.40
C GLY A 41 7.50 8.45 14.65
N TRP A 42 8.03 8.38 13.43
CA TRP A 42 8.09 7.11 12.67
C TRP A 42 8.84 6.03 13.44
N ALA A 43 8.29 4.82 13.45
CA ALA A 43 8.88 3.68 14.17
C ALA A 43 10.10 3.09 13.45
N GLY A 44 10.17 3.27 12.15
CA GLY A 44 11.28 2.79 11.33
C GLY A 44 11.22 3.34 9.91
N ALA A 45 12.23 2.98 9.13
CA ALA A 45 12.35 3.38 7.73
C ALA A 45 13.03 2.29 6.90
N VAL A 46 12.56 2.16 5.66
CA VAL A 46 13.21 1.38 4.61
C VAL A 46 13.97 2.34 3.72
N ILE A 47 15.31 2.20 3.62
CA ILE A 47 16.15 3.10 2.84
C ILE A 47 15.80 3.02 1.35
N LYS A 48 16.03 4.12 0.59
CA LYS A 48 15.92 4.09 -0.86
C LYS A 48 16.81 2.99 -1.43
N THR A 49 16.25 2.12 -2.26
CA THR A 49 16.87 0.87 -2.72
C THR A 49 18.30 1.07 -3.22
N ILE A 50 19.23 0.38 -2.58
CA ILE A 50 20.65 0.31 -2.89
C ILE A 50 20.85 -0.72 -4.02
N ARG A 51 21.83 -0.48 -4.86
CA ARG A 51 22.16 -1.34 -5.99
C ARG A 51 23.70 -1.50 -6.09
N PRO A 52 24.25 -2.55 -6.73
CA PRO A 52 25.68 -2.65 -7.01
C PRO A 52 26.20 -1.42 -7.78
N ASP A 53 27.40 -0.98 -7.47
CA ASP A 53 27.96 0.25 -8.08
C ASP A 53 28.14 0.16 -9.60
N GLY A 54 28.27 -1.05 -10.14
CA GLY A 54 28.30 -1.30 -11.59
C GLY A 54 26.98 -1.03 -12.33
N MET A 55 25.85 -0.96 -11.61
CA MET A 55 24.54 -0.64 -12.18
C MET A 55 24.36 0.87 -12.22
N VAL A 56 24.52 1.50 -13.39
CA VAL A 56 24.39 2.96 -13.55
C VAL A 56 22.92 3.37 -13.53
N ILE A 57 22.59 4.34 -12.68
CA ILE A 57 21.25 4.93 -12.57
C ILE A 57 21.31 6.41 -12.89
N GLU A 58 20.52 6.83 -13.88
CA GLU A 58 20.34 8.22 -14.25
C GLU A 58 18.89 8.64 -14.06
N ASP A 59 18.64 9.79 -13.42
CA ASP A 59 17.29 10.33 -13.26
C ASP A 59 16.83 11.03 -14.54
N LEU A 60 15.56 10.82 -14.83
CA LEU A 60 14.82 11.59 -15.82
C LEU A 60 14.23 12.87 -15.21
N SER A 61 13.93 13.86 -16.06
CA SER A 61 13.30 15.12 -15.65
C SER A 61 12.30 15.60 -16.71
N PRO A 62 11.02 15.78 -16.36
CA PRO A 62 10.37 15.45 -15.09
C PRO A 62 10.24 13.93 -14.90
N ARG A 63 10.03 13.49 -13.65
CA ARG A 63 9.87 12.06 -13.33
C ARG A 63 8.60 11.73 -12.52
N PHE A 64 7.77 12.73 -12.27
CA PHE A 64 6.52 12.57 -11.54
C PHE A 64 5.36 13.18 -12.30
N ALA A 65 4.20 12.52 -12.23
CA ALA A 65 2.91 13.06 -12.66
C ALA A 65 1.85 12.80 -11.59
N ALA A 66 0.99 13.79 -11.34
CA ALA A 66 -0.08 13.67 -10.36
C ALA A 66 -1.44 13.63 -11.06
N LEU A 67 -2.28 12.69 -10.65
CA LEU A 67 -3.68 12.65 -11.06
C LEU A 67 -4.51 13.41 -10.06
N LYS A 68 -5.35 14.33 -10.59
CA LYS A 68 -6.20 15.21 -9.79
C LYS A 68 -7.65 15.05 -10.19
N ASP A 69 -8.54 15.19 -9.23
CA ASP A 69 -9.97 15.29 -9.49
C ASP A 69 -10.34 16.67 -10.03
N ARG A 70 -11.64 16.86 -10.32
CA ARG A 70 -12.17 18.14 -10.84
C ARG A 70 -12.02 19.32 -9.88
N ASN A 71 -11.77 19.05 -8.59
CA ASN A 71 -11.56 20.06 -7.55
C ASN A 71 -10.06 20.32 -7.33
N GLY A 72 -9.18 19.64 -8.07
CA GLY A 72 -7.73 19.75 -7.95
C GLY A 72 -7.12 18.88 -6.85
N ALA A 73 -7.89 18.05 -6.14
CA ALA A 73 -7.38 17.15 -5.13
C ALA A 73 -6.64 15.97 -5.77
N MET A 74 -5.43 15.71 -5.30
CA MET A 74 -4.61 14.58 -5.78
C MET A 74 -5.18 13.26 -5.25
N TYR A 75 -5.42 12.30 -6.14
CA TYR A 75 -5.88 10.96 -5.78
C TYR A 75 -4.95 9.85 -6.25
N GLY A 76 -4.01 10.16 -7.17
CA GLY A 76 -3.04 9.23 -7.71
C GLY A 76 -1.75 9.92 -8.10
N PHE A 77 -0.69 9.14 -8.22
CA PHE A 77 0.65 9.62 -8.47
C PHE A 77 1.45 8.61 -9.27
N GLU A 78 1.99 9.03 -10.41
CA GLU A 78 2.91 8.21 -11.19
C GLU A 78 4.34 8.67 -10.97
N ASN A 79 5.25 7.72 -10.91
CA ASN A 79 6.69 7.95 -10.93
C ASN A 79 7.39 7.07 -11.97
N ILE A 80 8.40 7.64 -12.62
CA ILE A 80 9.39 6.93 -13.44
C ILE A 80 10.79 7.05 -12.79
N GLU A 81 10.81 7.18 -11.45
CA GLU A 81 12.03 7.27 -10.66
C GLU A 81 12.62 5.89 -10.40
N LEU A 82 13.93 5.77 -10.52
CA LEU A 82 14.67 4.52 -10.33
C LEU A 82 15.25 4.41 -8.90
N LEU A 83 16.26 3.56 -8.75
CA LEU A 83 16.95 3.23 -7.52
C LEU A 83 17.80 4.39 -7.00
N SER A 84 18.50 4.19 -5.88
CA SER A 84 19.46 5.17 -5.38
C SER A 84 20.63 5.37 -6.36
N LYS A 85 21.00 6.63 -6.60
CA LYS A 85 22.22 6.98 -7.35
C LYS A 85 23.49 6.89 -6.50
N ARG A 86 23.32 6.85 -5.16
CA ARG A 86 24.43 6.82 -4.22
C ARG A 86 25.12 5.46 -4.28
N SER A 87 26.43 5.45 -4.07
CA SER A 87 27.24 4.23 -4.01
C SER A 87 26.88 3.36 -2.80
N VAL A 88 27.30 2.11 -2.85
CA VAL A 88 27.16 1.20 -1.69
C VAL A 88 27.94 1.76 -0.50
N SER A 89 29.17 2.27 -0.73
CA SER A 89 30.00 2.86 0.33
C SER A 89 29.37 4.09 0.99
N TYR A 90 28.65 4.92 0.24
CA TYR A 90 27.85 6.00 0.82
C TYR A 90 26.79 5.43 1.78
N TRP A 91 26.01 4.45 1.35
CA TRP A 91 24.94 3.89 2.17
C TRP A 91 25.44 3.12 3.37
N THR A 92 26.53 2.38 3.28
CA THR A 92 27.11 1.70 4.45
C THR A 92 27.55 2.70 5.52
N THR A 93 28.09 3.86 5.11
CA THR A 93 28.41 4.96 6.03
C THR A 93 27.15 5.56 6.66
N GLU A 94 26.14 5.85 5.87
CA GLU A 94 24.87 6.45 6.36
C GLU A 94 24.11 5.51 7.28
N ILE A 95 24.07 4.20 6.99
CA ILE A 95 23.43 3.18 7.85
C ILE A 95 24.09 3.21 9.23
N ALA A 96 25.42 3.14 9.30
CA ALA A 96 26.15 3.17 10.56
C ALA A 96 25.89 4.48 11.35
N GLU A 97 25.80 5.62 10.66
CA GLU A 97 25.48 6.90 11.28
C GLU A 97 24.04 6.94 11.81
N ILE A 98 23.05 6.51 11.01
CA ILE A 98 21.65 6.47 11.42
C ILE A 98 21.50 5.58 12.66
N LYS A 99 22.05 4.38 12.65
CA LYS A 99 21.95 3.44 13.78
C LYS A 99 22.62 3.96 15.05
N ARG A 100 23.74 4.69 14.92
CA ARG A 100 24.39 5.34 16.09
C ARG A 100 23.50 6.43 16.69
N ASN A 101 22.81 7.21 15.85
CA ASN A 101 21.99 8.35 16.29
C ASN A 101 20.57 7.94 16.70
N PHE A 102 20.06 6.82 16.21
CA PHE A 102 18.68 6.34 16.40
C PHE A 102 18.65 4.82 16.64
N PRO A 103 19.31 4.29 17.67
CA PRO A 103 19.49 2.86 17.90
C PRO A 103 18.17 2.09 18.07
N GLU A 104 17.13 2.75 18.62
CA GLU A 104 15.82 2.15 18.91
C GLU A 104 14.86 2.10 17.70
N HIS A 105 15.23 2.73 16.56
CA HIS A 105 14.38 2.76 15.40
C HIS A 105 14.76 1.63 14.43
N LEU A 106 13.75 0.97 13.86
CA LEU A 106 13.97 -0.05 12.83
C LEU A 106 14.53 0.60 11.56
N LEU A 107 15.71 0.19 11.13
CA LEU A 107 16.32 0.61 9.87
C LEU A 107 16.47 -0.60 8.95
N VAL A 108 15.73 -0.59 7.84
CA VAL A 108 15.73 -1.67 6.84
C VAL A 108 16.55 -1.25 5.62
N GLY A 109 17.55 -2.04 5.27
CA GLY A 109 18.33 -1.88 4.05
C GLY A 109 17.58 -2.43 2.84
N SER A 110 17.05 -1.59 1.95
CA SER A 110 16.44 -2.07 0.71
C SER A 110 17.52 -2.28 -0.36
N ILE A 111 17.56 -3.46 -0.97
CA ILE A 111 18.56 -3.86 -1.95
C ILE A 111 17.92 -4.40 -3.22
N MET A 112 18.59 -4.19 -4.35
CA MET A 112 18.25 -4.79 -5.66
C MET A 112 19.54 -5.03 -6.45
N ALA A 113 19.61 -6.18 -7.12
CA ALA A 113 20.67 -6.53 -8.06
C ALA A 113 20.09 -7.20 -9.32
N ALA A 114 20.93 -7.54 -10.27
CA ALA A 114 20.60 -8.40 -11.40
C ALA A 114 20.14 -9.80 -10.92
N PRO A 115 19.58 -10.66 -11.79
CA PRO A 115 19.18 -12.01 -11.39
C PRO A 115 20.38 -12.96 -11.16
N ASP A 116 21.38 -12.48 -10.46
CA ASP A 116 22.61 -13.18 -10.08
C ASP A 116 22.66 -13.35 -8.56
N PRO A 117 22.56 -14.59 -8.00
CA PRO A 117 22.61 -14.83 -6.58
C PRO A 117 23.87 -14.31 -5.87
N ASP A 118 25.01 -14.24 -6.54
CA ASP A 118 26.26 -13.75 -5.94
C ASP A 118 26.21 -12.24 -5.72
N GLU A 119 25.74 -11.46 -6.71
CA GLU A 119 25.55 -10.02 -6.53
C GLU A 119 24.57 -9.70 -5.37
N TRP A 120 23.50 -10.50 -5.23
CA TRP A 120 22.56 -10.32 -4.13
C TRP A 120 23.19 -10.62 -2.77
N ARG A 121 24.02 -11.70 -2.66
CA ARG A 121 24.73 -12.07 -1.42
C ARG A 121 25.73 -11.01 -1.01
N ASP A 122 26.55 -10.53 -1.96
CA ASP A 122 27.58 -9.54 -1.70
C ASP A 122 26.95 -8.23 -1.18
N LEU A 123 25.95 -7.71 -1.91
CA LEU A 123 25.24 -6.50 -1.51
C LEU A 123 24.51 -6.65 -0.17
N ALA A 124 23.90 -7.81 0.09
CA ALA A 124 23.25 -8.11 1.36
C ALA A 124 24.26 -8.11 2.52
N GLY A 125 25.41 -8.74 2.32
CA GLY A 125 26.50 -8.78 3.31
C GLY A 125 27.04 -7.40 3.65
N GLU A 126 27.26 -6.54 2.65
CA GLU A 126 27.72 -5.15 2.87
C GLU A 126 26.72 -4.33 3.68
N VAL A 127 25.42 -4.40 3.34
CA VAL A 127 24.36 -3.65 4.02
C VAL A 127 24.10 -4.16 5.42
N ALA A 128 24.13 -5.48 5.64
CA ALA A 128 24.01 -6.09 6.95
C ALA A 128 25.20 -5.72 7.85
N SER A 129 26.42 -5.81 7.33
CA SER A 129 27.66 -5.46 8.06
C SER A 129 27.72 -3.98 8.45
N ALA A 130 27.04 -3.10 7.72
CA ALA A 130 26.92 -1.68 8.04
C ALA A 130 25.99 -1.41 9.26
N GLY A 131 25.23 -2.41 9.71
CA GLY A 131 24.36 -2.34 10.89
C GLY A 131 22.89 -2.11 10.60
N ALA A 132 22.40 -2.41 9.40
CA ALA A 132 20.96 -2.48 9.13
C ALA A 132 20.32 -3.57 10.04
N ASP A 133 19.12 -3.30 10.56
CA ASP A 133 18.40 -4.25 11.42
C ASP A 133 17.74 -5.40 10.64
N ALA A 134 17.39 -5.12 9.37
CA ALA A 134 16.80 -6.08 8.43
C ALA A 134 17.14 -5.68 6.98
N LEU A 135 16.95 -6.61 6.05
CA LEU A 135 17.03 -6.34 4.62
C LEU A 135 15.64 -6.38 3.97
N GLU A 136 15.39 -5.53 2.97
CA GLU A 136 14.26 -5.64 2.05
C GLU A 136 14.77 -5.94 0.64
N MET A 137 14.56 -7.17 0.16
CA MET A 137 14.84 -7.56 -1.22
C MET A 137 13.79 -6.95 -2.15
N ASN A 138 14.16 -5.94 -2.91
CA ASN A 138 13.26 -5.29 -3.87
C ASN A 138 13.24 -6.04 -5.22
N VAL A 139 12.49 -7.13 -5.29
CA VAL A 139 12.26 -7.91 -6.53
C VAL A 139 11.05 -7.39 -7.32
N SER A 140 10.75 -6.09 -7.27
CA SER A 140 9.41 -5.62 -7.63
C SER A 140 9.36 -4.28 -8.39
N CYS A 141 10.50 -3.65 -8.70
CA CYS A 141 10.53 -2.37 -9.44
C CYS A 141 9.85 -2.53 -10.81
N PRO A 142 8.78 -1.75 -11.14
CA PRO A 142 7.95 -2.02 -12.30
C PRO A 142 8.48 -1.44 -13.62
N HIS A 143 9.48 -0.56 -13.62
CA HIS A 143 9.99 0.14 -14.78
C HIS A 143 11.52 0.27 -14.77
N GLY A 144 12.12 0.36 -15.98
CA GLY A 144 13.56 0.49 -16.20
C GLY A 144 14.36 -0.79 -15.93
N MET A 145 14.09 -1.47 -14.81
CA MET A 145 14.80 -2.69 -14.41
C MET A 145 14.26 -3.98 -15.07
N PRO A 146 12.94 -4.14 -15.34
CA PRO A 146 12.43 -5.33 -16.03
C PRO A 146 13.02 -5.53 -17.43
N GLU A 147 13.34 -4.47 -18.15
CA GLU A 147 13.97 -4.51 -19.47
C GLU A 147 15.40 -5.08 -19.41
N GLN A 148 16.02 -5.04 -18.23
CA GLN A 148 17.33 -5.62 -17.92
C GLN A 148 17.22 -6.97 -17.19
N GLY A 149 16.02 -7.55 -17.09
CA GLY A 149 15.76 -8.83 -16.41
C GLY A 149 15.70 -8.74 -14.89
N ALA A 150 15.76 -7.54 -14.29
CA ALA A 150 15.71 -7.31 -12.84
C ALA A 150 14.34 -6.80 -12.37
N GLY A 151 14.21 -6.47 -11.09
CA GLY A 151 12.98 -5.89 -10.54
C GLY A 151 11.75 -6.78 -10.76
N ALA A 152 10.68 -6.25 -11.38
CA ALA A 152 9.45 -6.98 -11.61
C ALA A 152 9.60 -8.22 -12.49
N ALA A 153 10.61 -8.30 -13.35
CA ALA A 153 10.90 -9.51 -14.12
C ALA A 153 11.28 -10.69 -13.20
N ILE A 154 12.02 -10.42 -12.11
CA ILE A 154 12.28 -11.39 -11.04
C ILE A 154 10.99 -11.67 -10.27
N GLY A 155 10.29 -10.62 -9.82
CA GLY A 155 9.11 -10.72 -8.96
C GLY A 155 7.89 -11.38 -9.60
N GLN A 156 7.85 -11.49 -10.93
CA GLN A 156 6.83 -12.23 -11.68
C GLN A 156 7.12 -13.72 -11.81
N ASN A 157 8.32 -14.15 -11.42
CA ASN A 157 8.75 -15.56 -11.50
C ASN A 157 8.95 -16.15 -10.10
N PRO A 158 8.00 -16.98 -9.60
CA PRO A 158 8.11 -17.56 -8.26
C PRO A 158 9.39 -18.38 -8.02
N GLN A 159 9.90 -19.05 -9.07
CA GLN A 159 11.14 -19.82 -8.95
C GLN A 159 12.34 -18.91 -8.68
N MET A 160 12.47 -17.82 -9.43
CA MET A 160 13.56 -16.84 -9.25
C MET A 160 13.47 -16.17 -7.87
N VAL A 161 12.26 -15.78 -7.43
CA VAL A 161 12.04 -15.21 -6.10
C VAL A 161 12.51 -16.17 -5.01
N ARG A 162 12.13 -17.46 -5.10
CA ARG A 162 12.54 -18.47 -4.14
C ARG A 162 14.07 -18.65 -4.09
N ASP A 163 14.69 -18.74 -5.25
CA ASP A 163 16.12 -19.08 -5.34
C ASP A 163 16.97 -17.89 -4.87
N LEU A 164 16.62 -16.65 -5.24
CA LEU A 164 17.29 -15.45 -4.75
C LEU A 164 17.04 -15.20 -3.25
N ALA A 165 15.79 -15.39 -2.78
CA ALA A 165 15.51 -15.29 -1.35
C ALA A 165 16.35 -16.29 -0.54
N ARG A 166 16.46 -17.54 -1.01
CA ARG A 166 17.32 -18.54 -0.36
C ARG A 166 18.78 -18.14 -0.34
N ALA A 167 19.28 -17.55 -1.42
CA ALA A 167 20.66 -17.11 -1.50
C ALA A 167 20.96 -16.00 -0.47
N VAL A 168 20.06 -15.00 -0.37
CA VAL A 168 20.22 -13.88 0.57
C VAL A 168 20.01 -14.34 2.01
N CYS A 169 18.92 -15.06 2.32
CA CYS A 169 18.64 -15.56 3.68
C CYS A 169 19.74 -16.49 4.22
N GLY A 170 20.43 -17.22 3.33
CA GLY A 170 21.56 -18.05 3.71
C GLY A 170 22.89 -17.32 3.87
N SER A 171 22.96 -16.03 3.57
CA SER A 171 24.20 -15.25 3.59
C SER A 171 24.28 -14.20 4.71
N VAL A 172 23.18 -13.95 5.41
CA VAL A 172 23.12 -12.94 6.48
C VAL A 172 22.40 -13.49 7.72
N ASP A 173 22.72 -12.94 8.89
CA ASP A 173 22.10 -13.31 10.17
C ASP A 173 20.95 -12.36 10.58
N ILE A 174 20.69 -11.32 9.80
CA ILE A 174 19.59 -10.38 10.05
C ILE A 174 18.34 -10.77 9.25
N PRO A 175 17.12 -10.42 9.73
CA PRO A 175 15.87 -10.77 9.06
C PRO A 175 15.78 -10.23 7.62
N VAL A 176 15.22 -11.06 6.74
CA VAL A 176 15.04 -10.74 5.32
C VAL A 176 13.56 -10.59 4.98
N ILE A 177 13.22 -9.46 4.42
CA ILE A 177 11.89 -9.11 3.89
C ILE A 177 11.93 -9.24 2.37
N VAL A 178 10.97 -9.92 1.76
CA VAL A 178 10.83 -9.93 0.29
C VAL A 178 9.71 -9.00 -0.13
N LYS A 179 10.05 -7.97 -0.92
CA LYS A 179 9.08 -6.98 -1.43
C LYS A 179 8.51 -7.41 -2.76
N LEU A 180 7.17 -7.64 -2.75
CA LEU A 180 6.45 -8.19 -3.89
C LEU A 180 5.89 -7.12 -4.83
N THR A 181 5.80 -7.46 -6.13
CA THR A 181 5.15 -6.65 -7.17
C THR A 181 3.65 -6.97 -7.25
N PRO A 182 2.78 -5.95 -7.44
CA PRO A 182 1.36 -6.18 -7.73
C PRO A 182 1.10 -6.58 -9.19
N ASN A 183 2.13 -6.46 -10.05
CA ASN A 183 1.99 -6.62 -11.50
C ASN A 183 2.06 -8.11 -11.90
N VAL A 184 1.24 -8.91 -11.23
CA VAL A 184 1.05 -10.36 -11.45
C VAL A 184 -0.44 -10.68 -11.43
N THR A 185 -0.85 -11.73 -12.12
CA THR A 185 -2.24 -12.19 -12.11
C THR A 185 -2.64 -12.77 -10.76
N ASP A 186 -1.75 -13.56 -10.14
CA ASP A 186 -1.94 -14.16 -8.83
C ASP A 186 -0.68 -13.95 -7.98
N ILE A 187 -0.84 -13.30 -6.84
CA ILE A 187 0.26 -12.98 -5.92
C ILE A 187 0.64 -14.16 -5.01
N VAL A 188 -0.28 -15.11 -4.80
CA VAL A 188 -0.11 -16.21 -3.84
C VAL A 188 1.08 -17.12 -4.17
N PRO A 189 1.27 -17.56 -5.42
CA PRO A 189 2.46 -18.36 -5.76
C PRO A 189 3.78 -17.66 -5.47
N VAL A 190 3.84 -16.34 -5.68
CA VAL A 190 5.05 -15.54 -5.41
C VAL A 190 5.31 -15.39 -3.91
N ALA A 191 4.24 -15.12 -3.13
CA ALA A 191 4.35 -15.05 -1.67
C ALA A 191 4.81 -16.37 -1.04
N LYS A 192 4.25 -17.50 -1.48
CA LYS A 192 4.69 -18.84 -1.07
C LYS A 192 6.13 -19.15 -1.47
N ALA A 193 6.55 -18.67 -2.63
CA ALA A 193 7.93 -18.82 -3.08
C ALA A 193 8.92 -18.05 -2.20
N ALA A 194 8.58 -16.81 -1.81
CA ALA A 194 9.37 -16.04 -0.85
C ALA A 194 9.50 -16.76 0.49
N GLN A 195 8.39 -17.27 1.05
CA GLN A 195 8.42 -18.09 2.27
C GLN A 195 9.28 -19.36 2.11
N ALA A 196 9.12 -20.08 1.01
CA ALA A 196 9.92 -21.28 0.73
C ALA A 196 11.41 -20.97 0.48
N GLY A 197 11.74 -19.74 0.13
CA GLY A 197 13.10 -19.21 0.02
C GLY A 197 13.74 -18.88 1.37
N GLY A 198 12.97 -18.88 2.47
CA GLY A 198 13.46 -18.60 3.82
C GLY A 198 13.25 -17.15 4.25
N ALA A 199 12.43 -16.35 3.54
CA ALA A 199 12.09 -15.01 3.96
C ALA A 199 11.46 -15.01 5.36
N ASP A 200 11.81 -14.04 6.20
CA ASP A 200 11.25 -13.86 7.54
C ASP A 200 9.95 -13.04 7.51
N MET A 201 9.82 -12.15 6.52
CA MET A 201 8.66 -11.28 6.36
C MET A 201 8.41 -11.00 4.86
N ILE A 202 7.21 -10.54 4.55
CA ILE A 202 6.85 -10.07 3.20
C ILE A 202 6.44 -8.61 3.29
N SER A 203 6.95 -7.77 2.38
CA SER A 203 6.38 -6.45 2.12
C SER A 203 5.66 -6.43 0.76
N ALA A 204 4.53 -5.76 0.70
CA ALA A 204 3.71 -5.60 -0.50
C ALA A 204 2.88 -4.32 -0.39
N ILE A 205 2.72 -3.59 -1.45
CA ILE A 205 3.12 -3.82 -2.84
C ILE A 205 4.12 -2.74 -3.29
N ASN A 206 4.92 -3.04 -4.33
CA ASN A 206 5.51 -1.97 -5.12
C ASN A 206 4.41 -1.29 -5.94
N THR A 207 4.74 -0.26 -6.70
CA THR A 207 3.77 0.51 -7.49
C THR A 207 3.16 -0.33 -8.62
N ILE A 208 1.89 -0.02 -8.93
CA ILE A 208 1.16 -0.66 -10.04
C ILE A 208 1.64 -0.03 -11.35
N GLN A 209 1.99 -0.84 -12.34
CA GLN A 209 2.41 -0.31 -13.64
C GLN A 209 1.28 0.49 -14.30
N CYS A 210 1.59 1.69 -14.80
CA CYS A 210 0.61 2.59 -15.38
C CYS A 210 1.21 3.54 -16.42
N LEU A 211 0.32 4.27 -17.09
CA LEU A 211 0.54 5.51 -17.79
C LEU A 211 -0.52 6.50 -17.28
N SER A 212 -0.09 7.58 -16.60
CA SER A 212 -1.03 8.47 -15.87
C SER A 212 -1.90 9.33 -16.77
N GLY A 213 -1.49 9.55 -18.01
CA GLY A 213 -2.30 10.33 -18.95
C GLY A 213 -1.54 10.67 -20.23
N ILE A 214 -2.29 11.23 -21.18
CA ILE A 214 -1.78 11.81 -22.42
C ILE A 214 -2.34 13.22 -22.49
N ASP A 215 -1.50 14.23 -22.70
CA ASP A 215 -1.95 15.58 -22.98
C ASP A 215 -2.63 15.58 -24.34
N ILE A 216 -3.90 15.96 -24.38
CA ILE A 216 -4.74 15.86 -25.58
C ILE A 216 -4.46 16.96 -26.61
N ASP A 217 -3.76 18.01 -26.22
CA ASP A 217 -3.42 19.11 -27.12
C ASP A 217 -2.04 18.91 -27.77
N SER A 218 -1.06 18.44 -26.99
CA SER A 218 0.29 18.13 -27.48
C SER A 218 0.46 16.68 -27.93
N PHE A 219 -0.44 15.76 -27.56
CA PHE A 219 -0.37 14.31 -27.75
C PHE A 219 0.80 13.64 -27.04
N GLU A 220 1.38 14.31 -26.04
CA GLU A 220 2.49 13.81 -25.27
C GLU A 220 2.03 13.00 -24.06
N PRO A 221 2.63 11.80 -23.81
CA PRO A 221 2.34 11.04 -22.59
C PRO A 221 2.99 11.68 -21.36
N LEU A 222 2.40 11.47 -20.18
CA LEU A 222 2.83 12.04 -18.91
C LEU A 222 3.49 10.99 -18.02
N PRO A 223 4.55 11.37 -17.23
CA PRO A 223 5.32 12.63 -17.31
C PRO A 223 6.14 12.67 -18.60
N THR A 224 6.16 13.82 -19.25
CA THR A 224 6.86 13.92 -20.54
C THR A 224 8.32 14.36 -20.37
N VAL A 225 9.24 13.66 -21.04
CA VAL A 225 10.68 13.94 -21.09
C VAL A 225 11.06 14.17 -22.55
N ALA A 226 11.26 15.44 -22.93
CA ALA A 226 11.56 15.83 -24.32
C ALA A 226 10.56 15.27 -25.37
N GLY A 227 9.26 15.25 -25.05
CA GLY A 227 8.21 14.76 -25.94
C GLY A 227 7.90 13.25 -25.80
N TYR A 228 8.63 12.52 -24.96
CA TYR A 228 8.49 11.08 -24.78
C TYR A 228 8.20 10.72 -23.32
N SER A 229 7.69 9.50 -23.08
CA SER A 229 7.53 8.94 -21.74
C SER A 229 7.73 7.42 -21.76
N THR A 230 7.58 6.80 -20.57
CA THR A 230 7.59 5.36 -20.39
C THR A 230 6.48 4.97 -19.41
N TYR A 231 6.19 3.67 -19.31
CA TYR A 231 5.30 3.18 -18.26
C TYR A 231 5.95 3.35 -16.90
N GLY A 232 5.23 3.99 -16.00
CA GLY A 232 5.68 4.29 -14.64
C GLY A 232 4.99 3.45 -13.57
N GLY A 233 5.27 3.80 -12.33
CA GLY A 233 4.66 3.18 -11.16
C GLY A 233 3.58 4.05 -10.55
N TYR A 234 2.33 3.53 -10.49
CA TYR A 234 1.19 4.19 -9.88
C TYR A 234 1.12 3.97 -8.38
N SER A 235 0.92 5.03 -7.63
CA SER A 235 0.82 5.06 -6.16
C SER A 235 -0.23 6.07 -5.68
N GLY A 236 -0.38 6.19 -4.37
CA GLY A 236 -1.34 7.10 -3.75
C GLY A 236 -2.66 6.44 -3.38
N PRO A 237 -3.64 7.20 -2.84
CA PRO A 237 -4.87 6.67 -2.24
C PRO A 237 -5.68 5.74 -3.14
N ALA A 238 -5.71 5.99 -4.45
CA ALA A 238 -6.48 5.18 -5.39
C ALA A 238 -5.96 3.73 -5.56
N THR A 239 -4.76 3.41 -5.06
CA THR A 239 -4.26 2.03 -5.08
C THR A 239 -4.83 1.16 -3.95
N LYS A 240 -5.46 1.76 -2.92
CA LYS A 240 -5.94 1.06 -1.72
C LYS A 240 -6.86 -0.16 -2.01
N PRO A 241 -7.87 -0.10 -2.91
CA PRO A 241 -8.73 -1.26 -3.17
C PRO A 241 -7.97 -2.48 -3.72
N VAL A 242 -7.00 -2.24 -4.61
CA VAL A 242 -6.11 -3.30 -5.12
C VAL A 242 -5.25 -3.84 -3.98
N GLY A 243 -4.77 -2.93 -3.15
CA GLY A 243 -3.97 -3.24 -1.98
C GLY A 243 -4.65 -4.14 -0.97
N LEU A 244 -5.84 -3.79 -0.54
CA LEU A 244 -6.62 -4.59 0.43
C LEU A 244 -6.86 -6.02 -0.07
N ARG A 245 -7.13 -6.21 -1.36
CA ARG A 245 -7.22 -7.54 -1.96
C ARG A 245 -5.89 -8.30 -1.82
N ILE A 246 -4.79 -7.69 -2.21
CA ILE A 246 -3.48 -8.36 -2.23
C ILE A 246 -3.02 -8.73 -0.82
N VAL A 247 -3.11 -7.79 0.16
CA VAL A 247 -2.69 -8.10 1.54
C VAL A 247 -3.51 -9.23 2.14
N SER A 248 -4.84 -9.25 1.91
CA SER A 248 -5.70 -10.31 2.42
C SER A 248 -5.37 -11.68 1.80
N GLN A 249 -5.03 -11.73 0.50
CA GLN A 249 -4.58 -12.94 -0.18
C GLN A 249 -3.25 -13.46 0.37
N ILE A 250 -2.26 -12.57 0.56
CA ILE A 250 -0.95 -12.94 1.11
C ILE A 250 -1.14 -13.44 2.56
N ALA A 251 -1.78 -12.64 3.43
CA ALA A 251 -1.97 -12.96 4.84
C ALA A 251 -2.77 -14.24 5.08
N SER A 252 -3.61 -14.65 4.12
CA SER A 252 -4.35 -15.92 4.16
C SER A 252 -3.58 -17.11 3.59
N SER A 253 -2.40 -16.88 2.97
CA SER A 253 -1.70 -17.93 2.21
C SER A 253 -0.32 -18.29 2.75
N VAL A 254 0.27 -17.46 3.63
CA VAL A 254 1.58 -17.64 4.26
C VAL A 254 1.51 -17.35 5.75
N ASP A 255 2.44 -17.92 6.52
CA ASP A 255 2.54 -17.75 7.98
C ASP A 255 3.48 -16.58 8.37
N LEU A 256 3.96 -15.81 7.40
CA LEU A 256 4.90 -14.72 7.62
C LEU A 256 4.18 -13.41 7.99
N PRO A 257 4.80 -12.54 8.82
CA PRO A 257 4.34 -11.17 8.97
C PRO A 257 4.31 -10.43 7.63
N VAL A 258 3.22 -9.70 7.38
CA VAL A 258 3.04 -8.92 6.15
C VAL A 258 3.13 -7.44 6.47
N ILE A 259 4.02 -6.72 5.81
CA ILE A 259 4.15 -5.26 5.88
C ILE A 259 3.47 -4.68 4.65
N TRP A 260 2.46 -3.85 4.86
CA TRP A 260 1.72 -3.28 3.74
C TRP A 260 2.31 -1.96 3.24
N ILE A 261 2.29 -1.75 1.93
CA ILE A 261 2.72 -0.52 1.24
C ILE A 261 1.70 -0.17 0.17
N GLY A 262 1.29 1.10 0.11
CA GLY A 262 0.44 1.65 -0.95
C GLY A 262 -0.93 2.08 -0.47
N GLY A 263 -1.33 3.28 -0.85
CA GLY A 263 -2.62 3.85 -0.54
C GLY A 263 -2.85 4.28 0.90
N VAL A 264 -1.83 4.22 1.77
CA VAL A 264 -1.92 4.67 3.16
C VAL A 264 -1.68 6.18 3.21
N ALA A 265 -2.69 6.94 3.62
CA ALA A 265 -2.65 8.38 3.79
C ALA A 265 -3.09 8.84 5.19
N GLY A 266 -3.80 7.99 5.94
CA GLY A 266 -4.29 8.25 7.29
C GLY A 266 -4.30 6.99 8.16
N PHE A 267 -4.75 7.14 9.41
CA PHE A 267 -4.84 6.02 10.34
C PHE A 267 -5.96 5.04 9.92
N GLU A 268 -7.02 5.52 9.30
CA GLU A 268 -8.13 4.69 8.80
C GLU A 268 -7.63 3.67 7.79
N ASP A 269 -6.79 4.10 6.86
CA ASP A 269 -6.19 3.20 5.87
C ASP A 269 -5.34 2.13 6.55
N ALA A 270 -4.53 2.53 7.54
CA ALA A 270 -3.71 1.59 8.29
C ALA A 270 -4.57 0.57 9.06
N VAL A 271 -5.69 1.00 9.67
CA VAL A 271 -6.64 0.11 10.34
C VAL A 271 -7.23 -0.89 9.36
N GLU A 272 -7.67 -0.46 8.17
CA GLU A 272 -8.20 -1.36 7.15
C GLU A 272 -7.18 -2.44 6.74
N TYR A 273 -5.90 -2.06 6.55
CA TYR A 273 -4.85 -3.01 6.22
C TYR A 273 -4.51 -3.97 7.35
N ILE A 274 -4.50 -3.50 8.59
CA ILE A 274 -4.28 -4.36 9.76
C ILE A 274 -5.46 -5.34 9.91
N LEU A 275 -6.70 -4.89 9.74
CA LEU A 275 -7.88 -5.76 9.70
C LEU A 275 -7.80 -6.81 8.58
N ALA A 276 -7.18 -6.48 7.45
CA ALA A 276 -6.94 -7.38 6.32
C ALA A 276 -5.68 -8.26 6.50
N GLY A 277 -5.00 -8.21 7.65
CA GLY A 277 -3.92 -9.11 8.03
C GLY A 277 -2.51 -8.52 8.05
N ALA A 278 -2.32 -7.24 7.71
CA ALA A 278 -1.02 -6.59 7.82
C ALA A 278 -0.56 -6.50 9.28
N SER A 279 0.74 -6.67 9.52
CA SER A 279 1.40 -6.47 10.82
C SER A 279 1.79 -5.01 11.04
N ALA A 280 2.22 -4.34 9.98
CA ALA A 280 2.61 -2.93 9.98
C ALA A 280 2.35 -2.33 8.60
N VAL A 281 2.45 -1.01 8.47
CA VAL A 281 2.26 -0.29 7.21
C VAL A 281 3.46 0.59 6.89
N GLN A 282 3.81 0.68 5.61
CA GLN A 282 4.80 1.61 5.09
C GLN A 282 4.12 2.72 4.28
N VAL A 283 4.63 3.94 4.40
CA VAL A 283 4.08 5.13 3.74
C VAL A 283 5.18 5.82 2.92
N CYS A 284 4.86 6.18 1.68
CA CYS A 284 5.73 6.96 0.79
C CYS A 284 5.03 8.22 0.27
N THR A 285 4.07 8.06 -0.64
CA THR A 285 3.43 9.14 -1.40
C THR A 285 2.78 10.19 -0.50
N ALA A 286 2.08 9.78 0.58
CA ALA A 286 1.47 10.71 1.52
C ALA A 286 2.52 11.56 2.24
N VAL A 287 3.69 10.98 2.57
CA VAL A 287 4.82 11.75 3.14
C VAL A 287 5.39 12.74 2.13
N MET A 288 5.46 12.40 0.85
CA MET A 288 5.89 13.32 -0.20
C MET A 288 4.94 14.51 -0.34
N TRP A 289 3.64 14.29 -0.16
CA TRP A 289 2.62 15.33 -0.31
C TRP A 289 2.44 16.20 0.95
N HIS A 290 2.53 15.60 2.15
CA HIS A 290 2.14 16.22 3.42
C HIS A 290 3.30 16.36 4.42
N GLY A 291 4.47 15.80 4.10
CA GLY A 291 5.64 15.81 4.97
C GLY A 291 5.63 14.70 6.04
N ALA A 292 6.80 14.50 6.67
CA ALA A 292 6.97 13.43 7.66
C ALA A 292 6.15 13.61 8.96
N GLY A 293 5.64 14.82 9.20
CA GLY A 293 4.84 15.14 10.40
C GLY A 293 3.48 14.45 10.48
N ILE A 294 2.94 13.93 9.35
CA ILE A 294 1.64 13.24 9.30
C ILE A 294 1.55 12.05 10.26
N VAL A 295 2.67 11.45 10.62
CA VAL A 295 2.69 10.31 11.57
C VAL A 295 2.03 10.65 12.89
N ARG A 296 2.11 11.91 13.37
CA ARG A 296 1.50 12.32 14.65
C ARG A 296 -0.02 12.26 14.61
N GLU A 297 -0.62 12.67 13.49
CA GLU A 297 -2.06 12.57 13.28
C GLU A 297 -2.47 11.11 13.14
N MET A 298 -1.66 10.29 12.46
CA MET A 298 -1.90 8.85 12.33
C MET A 298 -1.83 8.14 13.69
N GLU A 299 -0.85 8.47 14.54
CA GLU A 299 -0.74 7.93 15.90
C GLU A 299 -1.92 8.33 16.78
N SER A 300 -2.30 9.62 16.78
CA SER A 300 -3.43 10.12 17.55
C SER A 300 -4.74 9.45 17.13
N GLY A 301 -5.03 9.45 15.83
CA GLY A 301 -6.25 8.85 15.29
C GLY A 301 -6.33 7.36 15.56
N LEU A 302 -5.22 6.61 15.41
CA LEU A 302 -5.18 5.19 15.73
C LEU A 302 -5.43 4.94 17.22
N ARG A 303 -4.82 5.73 18.11
CA ARG A 303 -5.03 5.62 19.56
C ARG A 303 -6.48 5.88 19.95
N GLU A 304 -7.08 6.93 19.42
CA GLU A 304 -8.50 7.25 19.63
C GLU A 304 -9.42 6.16 19.10
N TYR A 305 -9.11 5.60 17.93
CA TYR A 305 -9.86 4.49 17.35
C TYR A 305 -9.81 3.24 18.24
N LEU A 306 -8.62 2.85 18.70
CA LEU A 306 -8.44 1.70 19.59
C LEU A 306 -9.18 1.90 20.92
N ALA A 307 -9.09 3.09 21.52
CA ALA A 307 -9.81 3.41 22.74
C ALA A 307 -11.35 3.30 22.56
N ARG A 308 -11.88 3.86 21.46
CA ARG A 308 -13.32 3.76 21.13
C ARG A 308 -13.78 2.33 20.87
N LYS A 309 -12.88 1.46 20.39
CA LYS A 309 -13.15 0.05 20.14
C LYS A 309 -12.81 -0.86 21.33
N GLU A 310 -12.37 -0.28 22.45
CA GLU A 310 -11.95 -1.02 23.66
C GLU A 310 -10.83 -2.04 23.36
N MET A 311 -9.92 -1.70 22.42
CA MET A 311 -8.81 -2.54 22.02
C MET A 311 -7.50 -2.07 22.64
N SER A 312 -6.66 -3.00 23.07
CA SER A 312 -5.42 -2.69 23.79
C SER A 312 -4.27 -2.28 22.89
N SER A 313 -4.25 -2.75 21.64
CA SER A 313 -3.12 -2.51 20.70
C SER A 313 -3.55 -2.72 19.25
N PRO A 314 -2.74 -2.26 18.26
CA PRO A 314 -2.95 -2.55 16.84
C PRO A 314 -2.98 -4.06 16.54
N GLY A 315 -2.18 -4.85 17.26
CA GLY A 315 -2.16 -6.31 17.11
C GLY A 315 -3.51 -6.97 17.38
N SER A 316 -4.35 -6.36 18.23
CA SER A 316 -5.72 -6.86 18.50
C SER A 316 -6.65 -6.76 17.28
N LEU A 317 -6.34 -5.90 16.31
CA LEU A 317 -7.11 -5.72 15.08
C LEU A 317 -6.71 -6.71 13.98
N ARG A 318 -5.48 -7.26 14.07
CA ARG A 318 -4.86 -7.97 12.97
C ARG A 318 -5.69 -9.15 12.49
N GLY A 319 -6.08 -9.10 11.21
CA GLY A 319 -6.76 -10.19 10.52
C GLY A 319 -8.23 -10.39 10.88
N LEU A 320 -8.84 -9.50 11.69
CA LEU A 320 -10.25 -9.66 12.10
C LEU A 320 -11.25 -9.65 10.91
N ALA A 321 -10.84 -9.11 9.75
CA ALA A 321 -11.66 -9.12 8.55
C ALA A 321 -11.45 -10.38 7.69
N LEU A 322 -10.34 -11.12 7.83
CA LEU A 322 -10.00 -12.24 6.95
C LEU A 322 -11.08 -13.34 6.97
N GLY A 323 -11.56 -13.74 8.14
CA GLY A 323 -12.60 -14.75 8.28
C GLY A 323 -13.96 -14.33 7.69
N LYS A 324 -14.14 -13.07 7.33
CA LYS A 324 -15.36 -12.52 6.72
C LYS A 324 -15.27 -12.46 5.18
N LEU A 325 -14.11 -12.72 4.61
CA LEU A 325 -13.93 -12.84 3.17
C LEU A 325 -14.25 -14.29 2.76
N LYS A 326 -15.21 -14.43 1.85
CA LYS A 326 -15.71 -15.73 1.38
C LYS A 326 -15.63 -15.82 -0.13
N ALA A 327 -15.59 -17.05 -0.64
CA ALA A 327 -15.77 -17.26 -2.07
C ALA A 327 -17.17 -16.82 -2.49
N HIS A 328 -17.31 -16.32 -3.73
CA HIS A 328 -18.56 -15.74 -4.21
C HIS A 328 -19.76 -16.69 -4.06
N GLN A 329 -19.57 -17.99 -4.25
CA GLN A 329 -20.63 -19.01 -4.10
C GLN A 329 -21.04 -19.25 -2.64
N GLU A 330 -20.22 -18.87 -1.67
CA GLU A 330 -20.51 -19.03 -0.24
C GLU A 330 -21.28 -17.83 0.36
N LEU A 331 -21.46 -16.75 -0.43
CA LEU A 331 -22.19 -15.59 0.01
C LEU A 331 -23.71 -15.90 0.10
N ASP A 332 -24.34 -15.46 1.19
CA ASP A 332 -25.76 -15.62 1.42
C ASP A 332 -26.59 -14.83 0.39
N ARG A 333 -27.36 -15.56 -0.41
CA ARG A 333 -28.26 -15.01 -1.45
C ARG A 333 -29.71 -14.91 -1.02
N THR A 334 -30.02 -15.34 0.20
CA THR A 334 -31.39 -15.29 0.74
C THR A 334 -31.72 -13.91 1.28
N ARG A 335 -30.69 -13.13 1.67
CA ARG A 335 -30.87 -11.77 2.20
C ARG A 335 -30.91 -10.77 1.05
N ARG A 336 -31.89 -9.88 1.09
CA ARG A 336 -31.98 -8.72 0.19
C ARG A 336 -32.03 -7.44 1.00
N VAL A 337 -31.46 -6.39 0.46
CA VAL A 337 -31.58 -5.04 1.00
C VAL A 337 -32.46 -4.20 0.06
N GLN A 338 -33.06 -3.18 0.60
CA GLN A 338 -33.83 -2.20 -0.18
C GLN A 338 -33.50 -0.79 0.30
N PRO A 339 -33.59 0.23 -0.59
CA PRO A 339 -33.37 1.60 -0.18
C PRO A 339 -34.47 2.11 0.73
N SER A 340 -34.07 2.90 1.72
CA SER A 340 -34.94 3.65 2.62
C SER A 340 -34.44 5.10 2.71
N LEU A 341 -35.31 6.07 2.87
CA LEU A 341 -34.92 7.45 3.15
C LEU A 341 -34.58 7.60 4.63
N VAL A 342 -33.41 8.18 4.94
CA VAL A 342 -33.03 8.54 6.33
C VAL A 342 -34.05 9.50 6.93
N SER A 343 -34.45 10.54 6.16
CA SER A 343 -35.59 11.40 6.40
C SER A 343 -36.07 12.00 5.08
N PRO A 344 -37.38 12.32 4.95
CA PRO A 344 -37.88 13.04 3.75
C PRO A 344 -37.17 14.38 3.51
N SER A 345 -36.78 15.08 4.57
CA SER A 345 -36.11 16.40 4.50
C SER A 345 -34.65 16.30 4.06
N ALA A 346 -34.00 15.16 4.13
CA ALA A 346 -32.64 14.95 3.64
C ALA A 346 -32.56 14.87 2.11
N CYS A 347 -33.71 14.62 1.44
CA CYS A 347 -33.74 14.46 -0.02
C CYS A 347 -33.94 15.82 -0.71
N THR A 348 -32.94 16.26 -1.48
CA THR A 348 -33.01 17.50 -2.30
C THR A 348 -33.70 17.31 -3.64
N SER A 349 -34.27 16.14 -3.91
CA SER A 349 -34.95 15.79 -5.17
C SER A 349 -34.08 15.98 -6.43
N CYS A 350 -32.75 15.83 -6.31
CA CYS A 350 -31.81 16.04 -7.41
C CYS A 350 -31.90 15.01 -8.54
N GLY A 351 -32.59 13.88 -8.33
CA GLY A 351 -32.85 12.85 -9.33
C GLY A 351 -31.70 11.90 -9.65
N ARG A 352 -30.49 12.07 -9.07
CA ARG A 352 -29.31 11.22 -9.37
C ARG A 352 -29.56 9.75 -9.13
N CYS A 353 -30.24 9.39 -8.02
CA CYS A 353 -30.60 8.02 -7.69
C CYS A 353 -31.61 7.42 -8.69
N VAL A 354 -32.53 8.23 -9.21
CA VAL A 354 -33.51 7.80 -10.22
C VAL A 354 -32.79 7.49 -11.54
N VAL A 355 -31.90 8.37 -12.00
CA VAL A 355 -31.09 8.16 -13.20
C VAL A 355 -30.24 6.89 -13.05
N ALA A 356 -29.52 6.75 -11.93
CA ALA A 356 -28.69 5.59 -11.67
C ALA A 356 -29.49 4.27 -11.66
N CYS A 357 -30.67 4.27 -11.05
CA CYS A 357 -31.54 3.09 -11.00
C CYS A 357 -32.13 2.78 -12.37
N ARG A 358 -32.58 3.79 -13.12
CA ARG A 358 -33.15 3.64 -14.46
C ARG A 358 -32.09 3.07 -15.43
N ASP A 359 -30.93 3.70 -15.47
CA ASP A 359 -29.86 3.33 -16.41
C ASP A 359 -29.10 2.07 -15.94
N GLY A 360 -29.21 1.71 -14.65
CA GLY A 360 -28.84 0.40 -14.09
C GLY A 360 -29.81 -0.73 -14.43
N GLY A 361 -30.95 -0.43 -15.06
CA GLY A 361 -31.90 -1.43 -15.61
C GLY A 361 -33.01 -1.85 -14.66
N TYR A 362 -33.15 -1.29 -13.44
CA TYR A 362 -34.11 -1.74 -12.43
C TYR A 362 -35.40 -0.91 -12.39
N HIS A 363 -35.37 0.39 -12.75
CA HIS A 363 -36.51 1.30 -12.76
C HIS A 363 -37.34 1.30 -11.47
N ALA A 364 -36.71 1.07 -10.32
CA ALA A 364 -37.37 0.96 -9.01
C ALA A 364 -37.57 2.32 -8.34
N LEU A 365 -36.96 3.39 -8.85
CA LEU A 365 -37.02 4.73 -8.26
C LEU A 365 -37.66 5.73 -9.20
N SER A 366 -38.51 6.61 -8.65
CA SER A 366 -39.11 7.75 -9.37
C SER A 366 -39.25 8.97 -8.48
N LEU A 367 -39.24 10.18 -9.06
CA LEU A 367 -39.60 11.41 -8.37
C LEU A 367 -41.04 11.74 -8.70
N GLN A 368 -41.83 11.99 -7.66
CA GLN A 368 -43.26 12.42 -7.74
C GLN A 368 -43.47 13.68 -6.90
N LYS A 369 -44.71 14.24 -6.96
CA LYS A 369 -45.14 15.42 -6.18
C LYS A 369 -45.10 15.19 -4.66
N GLY A 370 -44.15 14.73 -4.06
CA GLY A 370 -44.00 14.38 -2.63
C GLY A 370 -42.62 13.82 -2.29
N GLY A 371 -41.75 13.79 -3.30
CA GLY A 371 -40.39 13.32 -3.11
C GLY A 371 -40.08 12.01 -3.84
N LEU A 372 -39.09 11.30 -3.35
CA LEU A 372 -38.61 10.02 -3.91
C LEU A 372 -39.59 8.88 -3.59
N VAL A 373 -40.06 8.18 -4.61
CA VAL A 373 -40.91 6.99 -4.51
C VAL A 373 -40.06 5.76 -4.85
N ILE A 374 -40.17 4.72 -4.04
CA ILE A 374 -39.44 3.46 -4.15
C ILE A 374 -40.42 2.35 -4.46
N ASP A 375 -40.29 1.71 -5.61
CA ASP A 375 -40.99 0.46 -5.96
C ASP A 375 -40.15 -0.73 -5.51
N ALA A 376 -40.48 -1.27 -4.36
CA ALA A 376 -39.77 -2.39 -3.76
C ALA A 376 -39.87 -3.69 -4.60
N SER A 377 -40.89 -3.81 -5.46
CA SER A 377 -41.08 -5.01 -6.31
C SER A 377 -40.09 -5.06 -7.46
N ARG A 378 -39.62 -3.90 -7.92
CA ARG A 378 -38.62 -3.74 -8.98
C ARG A 378 -37.19 -3.64 -8.44
N CYS A 379 -37.02 -3.43 -7.13
CA CYS A 379 -35.71 -3.23 -6.53
C CYS A 379 -34.94 -4.53 -6.42
N ASP A 380 -33.74 -4.59 -7.02
CA ASP A 380 -32.80 -5.71 -6.96
C ASP A 380 -31.87 -5.65 -5.72
N GLY A 381 -31.83 -4.53 -5.01
CA GLY A 381 -30.97 -4.35 -3.84
C GLY A 381 -29.51 -4.02 -4.16
N CYS A 382 -29.20 -3.52 -5.35
CA CYS A 382 -27.84 -3.26 -5.82
C CYS A 382 -27.08 -2.13 -5.07
N SER A 383 -27.75 -1.32 -4.25
CA SER A 383 -27.21 -0.22 -3.43
C SER A 383 -26.71 1.01 -4.21
N LEU A 384 -26.72 1.02 -5.56
CA LEU A 384 -26.16 2.13 -6.34
C LEU A 384 -26.80 3.48 -6.00
N CYS A 385 -28.12 3.51 -5.73
CA CYS A 385 -28.84 4.71 -5.36
C CYS A 385 -28.34 5.39 -4.06
N ALA A 386 -27.89 4.60 -3.08
CA ALA A 386 -27.29 5.13 -1.86
C ALA A 386 -25.91 5.74 -2.14
N HIS A 387 -25.09 5.10 -2.96
CA HIS A 387 -23.74 5.57 -3.29
C HIS A 387 -23.72 6.85 -4.13
N VAL A 388 -24.70 7.06 -5.03
CA VAL A 388 -24.76 8.26 -5.89
C VAL A 388 -25.48 9.43 -5.22
N CYS A 389 -26.05 9.24 -4.03
CA CYS A 389 -26.75 10.30 -3.31
C CYS A 389 -25.76 11.28 -2.69
N PRO A 390 -25.67 12.57 -3.15
CA PRO A 390 -24.70 13.50 -2.61
C PRO A 390 -24.98 13.90 -1.15
N GLU A 391 -26.25 13.80 -0.72
CA GLU A 391 -26.69 14.15 0.62
C GLU A 391 -26.66 12.95 1.60
N GLY A 392 -26.29 11.75 1.15
CA GLY A 392 -26.42 10.55 1.97
C GLY A 392 -27.84 10.25 2.44
N ALA A 393 -28.86 10.75 1.72
CA ALA A 393 -30.25 10.67 2.14
C ALA A 393 -30.86 9.27 2.00
N ILE A 394 -30.17 8.33 1.37
CA ILE A 394 -30.63 6.95 1.15
C ILE A 394 -29.73 5.99 1.93
N THR A 395 -30.36 5.18 2.78
CA THR A 395 -29.74 4.00 3.41
C THR A 395 -30.26 2.72 2.78
N MET A 396 -29.54 1.61 3.02
CA MET A 396 -29.99 0.28 2.60
C MET A 396 -30.39 -0.51 3.86
N GLU A 397 -31.66 -0.91 3.91
CA GLU A 397 -32.22 -1.70 5.01
C GLU A 397 -32.47 -3.15 4.58
N GLN A 398 -32.36 -4.08 5.51
CA GLN A 398 -32.70 -5.47 5.20
C GLN A 398 -34.21 -5.57 4.91
N LYS A 399 -34.54 -6.20 3.78
CA LYS A 399 -35.91 -6.53 3.44
C LYS A 399 -36.30 -7.81 4.20
N ALA A 400 -37.39 -7.77 4.97
CA ALA A 400 -38.02 -9.00 5.41
C ALA A 400 -38.53 -9.77 4.17
N LEU A 401 -38.12 -11.03 4.05
CA LEU A 401 -38.56 -11.92 2.98
C LEU A 401 -39.99 -12.40 3.24
#